data_1b1db398a3bc7d38602640acfa2774e9
#
_entry.id   1b1db398a3bc7d38602640acfa2774e9
#
_cell.length_a   1.000
_cell.length_b   1.000
_cell.length_c   1.000
_cell.angle_alpha   90.00
_cell.angle_beta   90.00
_cell.angle_gamma   90.00
#
_symmetry.space_group_name_H-M   'P 1'
#
loop_
_entity.id
_entity.type
_entity.pdbx_description
1 polymer ?
#
loop_
_entity_poly.entity_id
_entity_poly.type
_entity_poly.pdbx_seq_one_letter_code
_entity_poly.pdbx_strand_id
1 'polypeptide(L)'
;VLRSSDPTLFHAPPLLWVEALDRLFAQMKKDGVALGELRSISGSGQQHGSVYLNDTAATALARLDPSRSLADNLKGIFSRATSPIWMDSSTTKPCAEITRAMQACGGIINATGSAAVERFTGPQIRKFWQQEPEAYGRTRHIALVSSFLCSVLSGKIAPIDPGDGAGMNLMDIRNLTWHRDALSATAPDLATKLPPLAPSGTVIGPVSAYWSRKYGVHPQAQSVIWSGDNPCSVVGMG
;
A
#
# COMPACT_ATOMS: atom_id res chain seq x y z
N VAL A 1 14.88 6.47 -4.91
CA VAL A 1 14.50 5.98 -6.23
C VAL A 1 15.68 5.22 -6.81
N LEU A 2 15.42 4.02 -7.32
CA LEU A 2 16.45 3.20 -7.96
C LEU A 2 16.77 3.75 -9.36
N ARG A 3 18.03 3.68 -9.75
CA ARG A 3 18.45 4.05 -11.11
C ARG A 3 18.09 2.93 -12.09
N SER A 4 17.51 3.31 -13.23
CA SER A 4 17.22 2.42 -14.36
C SER A 4 17.75 3.02 -15.65
N SER A 5 18.11 2.18 -16.62
CA SER A 5 18.38 2.62 -18.00
C SER A 5 17.10 2.92 -18.77
N ASP A 6 15.96 2.42 -18.33
CA ASP A 6 14.63 2.75 -18.86
C ASP A 6 14.15 4.05 -18.20
N PRO A 7 13.97 5.15 -18.98
CA PRO A 7 13.55 6.45 -18.44
C PRO A 7 12.10 6.46 -17.94
N THR A 8 11.33 5.42 -18.19
CA THR A 8 9.94 5.28 -17.74
C THR A 8 9.81 4.46 -16.45
N LEU A 9 10.88 3.76 -16.04
CA LEU A 9 10.87 2.86 -14.89
C LEU A 9 11.35 3.56 -13.62
N PHE A 10 10.44 3.74 -12.66
CA PHE A 10 10.71 4.36 -11.37
C PHE A 10 10.26 3.47 -10.22
N HIS A 11 11.23 2.88 -9.52
CA HIS A 11 11.01 2.01 -8.37
C HIS A 11 11.74 2.49 -7.12
N ALA A 12 11.26 2.08 -5.96
CA ALA A 12 11.94 2.22 -4.68
C ALA A 12 11.96 0.88 -3.93
N PRO A 13 12.97 0.61 -3.10
CA PRO A 13 12.91 -0.50 -2.16
C PRO A 13 11.79 -0.26 -1.14
N PRO A 14 10.89 -1.21 -0.87
CA PRO A 14 9.82 -1.01 0.12
C PRO A 14 10.37 -0.77 1.55
N LEU A 15 11.56 -1.25 1.87
CA LEU A 15 12.23 -0.97 3.14
C LEU A 15 12.57 0.51 3.32
N LEU A 16 12.64 1.32 2.26
CA LEU A 16 12.83 2.76 2.36
C LEU A 16 11.75 3.42 3.22
N TRP A 17 10.49 3.06 3.01
CA TRP A 17 9.37 3.61 3.78
C TRP A 17 9.36 3.09 5.22
N VAL A 18 9.75 1.83 5.42
CA VAL A 18 9.92 1.22 6.75
C VAL A 18 10.98 1.95 7.56
N GLU A 19 12.14 2.20 6.96
CA GLU A 19 13.23 2.94 7.60
C GLU A 19 12.84 4.40 7.89
N ALA A 20 12.14 5.05 6.97
CA ALA A 20 11.66 6.41 7.16
C ALA A 20 10.72 6.50 8.38
N LEU A 21 9.79 5.54 8.53
CA LEU A 21 8.89 5.49 9.66
C LEU A 21 9.64 5.22 10.99
N ASP A 22 10.61 4.30 11.00
CA ASP A 22 11.43 3.99 12.18
C ASP A 22 12.25 5.23 12.62
N ARG A 23 12.84 5.93 11.65
CA ARG A 23 13.60 7.18 11.88
C ARG A 23 12.71 8.31 12.36
N LEU A 24 11.48 8.44 11.84
CA LEU A 24 10.53 9.45 12.27
C LEU A 24 10.23 9.32 13.78
N PHE A 25 9.87 8.12 14.23
CA PHE A 25 9.59 7.88 15.65
C PHE A 25 10.84 8.06 16.54
N ALA A 26 12.01 7.66 16.04
CA ALA A 26 13.27 7.91 16.74
C ALA A 26 13.54 9.41 16.91
N GLN A 27 13.29 10.21 15.86
CA GLN A 27 13.47 11.67 15.91
C GLN A 27 12.45 12.31 16.85
N MET A 28 11.16 11.95 16.74
CA MET A 28 10.12 12.46 17.63
C MET A 28 10.47 12.21 19.12
N LYS A 29 10.95 11.01 19.44
CA LYS A 29 11.41 10.67 20.79
C LYS A 29 12.59 11.53 21.23
N LYS A 30 13.58 11.73 20.34
CA LYS A 30 14.75 12.57 20.60
C LYS A 30 14.35 14.04 20.85
N ASP A 31 13.37 14.53 20.12
CA ASP A 31 12.86 15.90 20.20
C ASP A 31 11.91 16.12 21.39
N GLY A 32 11.70 15.09 22.23
CA GLY A 32 10.89 15.19 23.43
C GLY A 32 9.37 15.20 23.18
N VAL A 33 8.91 14.73 22.00
CA VAL A 33 7.47 14.59 21.74
C VAL A 33 6.85 13.62 22.73
N ALA A 34 5.74 14.00 23.36
CA ALA A 34 5.03 13.21 24.37
C ALA A 34 4.31 11.98 23.74
N LEU A 35 5.08 11.04 23.19
CA LEU A 35 4.54 9.85 22.49
C LEU A 35 3.64 8.99 23.38
N GLY A 36 3.87 9.00 24.69
CA GLY A 36 3.03 8.32 25.69
C GLY A 36 1.63 8.92 25.87
N GLU A 37 1.38 10.11 25.34
CA GLU A 37 0.07 10.79 25.40
C GLU A 37 -0.76 10.59 24.12
N LEU A 38 -0.18 10.00 23.08
CA LEU A 38 -0.89 9.75 21.83
C LEU A 38 -2.08 8.83 22.05
N ARG A 39 -3.24 9.20 21.51
CA ARG A 39 -4.49 8.42 21.57
C ARG A 39 -4.78 7.70 20.27
N SER A 40 -4.39 8.28 19.14
CA SER A 40 -4.54 7.70 17.83
C SER A 40 -3.43 8.15 16.90
N ILE A 41 -3.12 7.31 15.91
CA ILE A 41 -2.14 7.59 14.87
C ILE A 41 -2.76 7.20 13.53
N SER A 42 -2.76 8.12 12.62
CA SER A 42 -3.04 7.92 11.20
C SER A 42 -1.90 8.51 10.37
N GLY A 43 -1.91 8.33 9.08
CA GLY A 43 -0.89 8.86 8.20
C GLY A 43 -1.30 8.90 6.75
N SER A 44 -0.38 9.38 5.93
CA SER A 44 -0.51 9.52 4.50
C SER A 44 0.64 8.81 3.80
N GLY A 45 0.35 8.17 2.67
CA GLY A 45 1.37 7.56 1.81
C GLY A 45 1.28 8.11 0.39
N GLN A 46 2.40 8.09 -0.34
CA GLN A 46 2.37 8.48 -1.76
C GLN A 46 1.37 7.59 -2.52
N GLN A 47 0.49 8.21 -3.30
CA GLN A 47 -0.50 7.51 -4.09
C GLN A 47 0.14 6.62 -5.18
N HIS A 48 -0.55 5.58 -5.62
CA HIS A 48 -0.16 4.65 -6.68
C HIS A 48 1.01 3.71 -6.38
N GLY A 49 1.88 4.03 -5.42
CA GLY A 49 2.96 3.13 -5.02
C GLY A 49 2.40 1.84 -4.41
N SER A 50 2.93 0.68 -4.79
CA SER A 50 2.42 -0.62 -4.34
C SER A 50 3.51 -1.52 -3.78
N VAL A 51 3.17 -2.27 -2.73
CA VAL A 51 4.05 -3.18 -2.01
C VAL A 51 3.49 -4.61 -2.09
N TYR A 52 4.34 -5.55 -2.43
CA TYR A 52 3.97 -6.94 -2.68
C TYR A 52 4.50 -7.84 -1.56
N LEU A 53 3.60 -8.40 -0.78
CA LEU A 53 3.89 -9.14 0.43
C LEU A 53 3.67 -10.64 0.23
N ASN A 54 4.58 -11.45 0.74
CA ASN A 54 4.47 -12.90 0.72
C ASN A 54 3.62 -13.44 1.90
N ASP A 55 3.53 -14.74 2.03
CA ASP A 55 2.75 -15.45 3.05
C ASP A 55 3.26 -15.27 4.49
N THR A 56 4.55 -14.91 4.66
CA THR A 56 5.14 -14.68 5.99
C THR A 56 4.80 -13.30 6.57
N ALA A 57 4.30 -12.37 5.74
CA ALA A 57 4.14 -10.97 6.12
C ALA A 57 3.22 -10.76 7.34
N ALA A 58 2.07 -11.43 7.38
CA ALA A 58 1.13 -11.28 8.48
C ALA A 58 1.75 -11.72 9.82
N THR A 59 2.51 -12.83 9.80
CA THR A 59 3.19 -13.33 11.00
C THR A 59 4.33 -12.41 11.43
N ALA A 60 5.12 -11.90 10.49
CA ALA A 60 6.22 -10.98 10.79
C ALA A 60 5.70 -9.66 11.38
N LEU A 61 4.65 -9.08 10.80
CA LEU A 61 4.01 -7.86 11.31
C LEU A 61 3.48 -8.05 12.75
N ALA A 62 2.86 -9.19 13.03
CA ALA A 62 2.32 -9.49 14.37
C ALA A 62 3.41 -9.73 15.44
N ARG A 63 4.67 -9.97 15.04
CA ARG A 63 5.76 -10.37 15.93
C ARG A 63 6.98 -9.47 15.82
N LEU A 64 6.78 -8.17 15.60
CA LEU A 64 7.86 -7.20 15.53
C LEU A 64 8.68 -7.20 16.82
N ASP A 65 9.99 -7.42 16.71
CA ASP A 65 10.94 -7.41 17.82
C ASP A 65 11.50 -5.99 18.04
N PRO A 66 11.22 -5.34 19.17
CA PRO A 66 11.67 -3.97 19.44
C PRO A 66 13.19 -3.84 19.65
N SER A 67 13.91 -4.95 19.89
CA SER A 67 15.37 -4.95 20.00
C SER A 67 16.07 -4.82 18.64
N ARG A 68 15.34 -5.03 17.53
CA ARG A 68 15.83 -4.95 16.15
C ARG A 68 15.30 -3.71 15.45
N SER A 69 15.91 -3.34 14.32
CA SER A 69 15.34 -2.32 13.43
C SER A 69 14.06 -2.85 12.77
N LEU A 70 13.15 -1.95 12.34
CA LEU A 70 12.00 -2.37 11.54
C LEU A 70 12.43 -3.06 10.24
N ALA A 71 13.46 -2.55 9.59
CA ALA A 71 13.99 -3.13 8.36
C ALA A 71 14.46 -4.58 8.57
N ASP A 72 15.16 -4.87 9.69
CA ASP A 72 15.57 -6.24 10.01
C ASP A 72 14.41 -7.17 10.35
N ASN A 73 13.36 -6.65 10.94
CA ASN A 73 12.13 -7.41 11.19
C ASN A 73 11.41 -7.78 9.89
N LEU A 74 11.45 -6.91 8.87
CA LEU A 74 10.58 -6.99 7.71
C LEU A 74 11.29 -7.33 6.38
N LYS A 75 12.62 -7.43 6.33
CA LYS A 75 13.37 -7.67 5.08
C LYS A 75 12.97 -8.94 4.30
N GLY A 76 12.37 -9.93 4.96
CA GLY A 76 11.98 -11.21 4.34
C GLY A 76 10.53 -11.30 3.86
N ILE A 77 9.71 -10.26 4.05
CA ILE A 77 8.26 -10.33 3.79
C ILE A 77 7.84 -9.97 2.37
N PHE A 78 8.76 -9.54 1.52
CA PHE A 78 8.45 -9.04 0.18
C PHE A 78 8.58 -10.15 -0.86
N SER A 79 7.54 -10.36 -1.67
CA SER A 79 7.57 -11.23 -2.83
C SER A 79 8.22 -10.56 -4.05
N ARG A 80 8.26 -9.24 -4.08
CA ARG A 80 8.94 -8.40 -5.06
C ARG A 80 9.91 -7.47 -4.35
N ALA A 81 11.16 -7.45 -4.82
CA ALA A 81 12.25 -6.71 -4.17
C ALA A 81 12.08 -5.18 -4.25
N THR A 82 11.37 -4.69 -5.26
CA THR A 82 11.17 -3.26 -5.51
C THR A 82 9.71 -2.95 -5.79
N SER A 83 9.29 -1.77 -5.39
CA SER A 83 7.94 -1.24 -5.56
C SER A 83 7.91 -0.15 -6.62
N PRO A 84 6.99 -0.20 -7.59
CA PRO A 84 6.75 0.95 -8.45
C PRO A 84 6.26 2.13 -7.62
N ILE A 85 6.63 3.35 -8.03
CA ILE A 85 6.19 4.58 -7.40
C ILE A 85 5.38 5.42 -8.39
N TRP A 86 4.75 6.51 -7.92
CA TRP A 86 3.88 7.38 -8.72
C TRP A 86 4.51 7.94 -10.00
N MET A 87 5.84 7.98 -10.10
CA MET A 87 6.59 8.44 -11.28
C MET A 87 6.68 7.38 -12.38
N ASP A 88 6.41 6.10 -12.07
CA ASP A 88 6.54 5.01 -13.03
C ASP A 88 5.51 5.12 -14.15
N SER A 89 5.97 5.25 -15.39
CA SER A 89 5.15 5.33 -16.59
C SER A 89 5.38 4.18 -17.57
N SER A 90 5.94 3.07 -17.08
CA SER A 90 6.39 1.94 -17.91
C SER A 90 5.29 0.93 -18.30
N THR A 91 4.00 1.27 -18.08
CA THR A 91 2.88 0.35 -18.23
C THR A 91 1.89 0.71 -19.36
N THR A 92 2.32 1.42 -20.40
CA THR A 92 1.46 1.78 -21.54
C THR A 92 0.79 0.57 -22.18
N LYS A 93 1.55 -0.53 -22.39
CA LYS A 93 0.98 -1.79 -22.91
C LYS A 93 -0.04 -2.42 -21.96
N PRO A 94 0.22 -2.62 -20.66
CA PRO A 94 -0.77 -3.02 -19.66
C PRO A 94 -2.04 -2.17 -19.66
N CYS A 95 -1.93 -0.83 -19.76
CA CYS A 95 -3.08 0.07 -19.84
C CYS A 95 -3.97 -0.25 -21.05
N ALA A 96 -3.37 -0.40 -22.23
CA ALA A 96 -4.10 -0.74 -23.46
C ALA A 96 -4.78 -2.12 -23.36
N GLU A 97 -4.11 -3.10 -22.75
CA GLU A 97 -4.65 -4.44 -22.55
C GLU A 97 -5.84 -4.46 -21.60
N ILE A 98 -5.76 -3.76 -20.44
CA ILE A 98 -6.86 -3.63 -19.48
C ILE A 98 -8.04 -2.91 -20.15
N THR A 99 -7.78 -1.79 -20.84
CA THR A 99 -8.81 -1.03 -21.55
C THR A 99 -9.56 -1.89 -22.56
N ARG A 100 -8.83 -2.69 -23.34
CA ARG A 100 -9.43 -3.61 -24.33
C ARG A 100 -10.26 -4.71 -23.64
N ALA A 101 -9.73 -5.33 -22.60
CA ALA A 101 -10.43 -6.39 -21.87
C ALA A 101 -11.74 -5.89 -21.23
N MET A 102 -11.77 -4.63 -20.78
CA MET A 102 -12.94 -4.02 -20.16
C MET A 102 -14.01 -3.53 -21.16
N GLN A 103 -13.75 -3.49 -22.47
CA GLN A 103 -14.74 -3.01 -23.46
C GLN A 103 -16.05 -3.78 -23.41
N ALA A 104 -15.99 -5.10 -23.31
CA ALA A 104 -17.18 -5.95 -23.20
C ALA A 104 -17.96 -5.78 -21.87
N CYS A 105 -17.34 -5.18 -20.86
CA CYS A 105 -17.90 -4.96 -19.52
C CYS A 105 -18.29 -3.49 -19.28
N GLY A 106 -18.57 -2.73 -20.33
CA GLY A 106 -18.97 -1.31 -20.24
C GLY A 106 -17.82 -0.31 -20.10
N GLY A 107 -16.58 -0.77 -20.16
CA GLY A 107 -15.37 0.06 -20.18
C GLY A 107 -14.83 0.39 -18.78
N ILE A 108 -13.51 0.55 -18.72
CA ILE A 108 -12.78 0.80 -17.45
C ILE A 108 -13.19 2.12 -16.81
N ILE A 109 -13.49 3.16 -17.59
CA ILE A 109 -13.90 4.48 -17.06
C ILE A 109 -15.23 4.37 -16.33
N ASN A 110 -16.21 3.68 -16.91
CA ASN A 110 -17.51 3.49 -16.26
C ASN A 110 -17.41 2.61 -15.00
N ALA A 111 -16.51 1.64 -15.01
CA ALA A 111 -16.29 0.73 -13.88
C ALA A 111 -15.60 1.43 -12.72
N THR A 112 -14.57 2.23 -12.96
CA THR A 112 -13.65 2.71 -11.94
C THR A 112 -13.54 4.24 -11.83
N GLY A 113 -14.25 4.97 -12.68
CA GLY A 113 -14.23 6.43 -12.71
C GLY A 113 -13.03 7.06 -13.42
N SER A 114 -12.07 6.27 -13.91
CA SER A 114 -10.87 6.77 -14.58
C SER A 114 -10.40 5.87 -15.72
N ALA A 115 -9.75 6.45 -16.73
CA ALA A 115 -9.02 5.68 -17.73
C ALA A 115 -7.86 4.92 -17.06
N ALA A 116 -7.37 3.87 -17.72
CA ALA A 116 -6.12 3.24 -17.32
C ALA A 116 -4.96 4.20 -17.60
N VAL A 117 -4.20 4.51 -16.55
CA VAL A 117 -3.03 5.41 -16.59
C VAL A 117 -1.82 4.64 -16.07
N GLU A 118 -0.67 4.88 -16.67
CA GLU A 118 0.55 4.07 -16.48
C GLU A 118 0.98 3.94 -15.02
N ARG A 119 0.87 5.02 -14.23
CA ARG A 119 1.24 5.02 -12.82
C ARG A 119 0.27 4.26 -11.93
N PHE A 120 -0.96 4.01 -12.37
CA PHE A 120 -1.99 3.38 -11.54
C PHE A 120 -1.63 1.94 -11.18
N THR A 121 -2.02 1.56 -9.99
CA THR A 121 -1.62 0.26 -9.40
C THR A 121 -2.12 -0.94 -10.21
N GLY A 122 -3.31 -0.86 -10.82
CA GLY A 122 -3.82 -1.92 -11.70
C GLY A 122 -2.87 -2.24 -12.86
N PRO A 123 -2.53 -1.30 -13.74
CA PRO A 123 -1.53 -1.49 -14.79
C PRO A 123 -0.16 -1.97 -14.27
N GLN A 124 0.29 -1.48 -13.12
CA GLN A 124 1.54 -1.92 -12.48
C GLN A 124 1.46 -3.39 -12.03
N ILE A 125 0.34 -3.82 -11.45
CA ILE A 125 0.11 -5.24 -11.09
C ILE A 125 0.09 -6.11 -12.34
N ARG A 126 -0.58 -5.68 -13.43
CA ARG A 126 -0.61 -6.43 -14.67
C ARG A 126 0.79 -6.64 -15.24
N LYS A 127 1.61 -5.58 -15.29
CA LYS A 127 3.01 -5.66 -15.69
C LYS A 127 3.80 -6.64 -14.84
N PHE A 128 3.64 -6.56 -13.51
CA PHE A 128 4.31 -7.43 -12.56
C PHE A 128 3.96 -8.90 -12.80
N TRP A 129 2.68 -9.22 -12.92
CA TRP A 129 2.24 -10.57 -13.25
C TRP A 129 2.85 -11.08 -14.56
N GLN A 130 2.86 -10.26 -15.60
CA GLN A 130 3.37 -10.65 -16.93
C GLN A 130 4.89 -10.86 -16.96
N GLN A 131 5.64 -10.06 -16.22
CA GLN A 131 7.11 -10.09 -16.25
C GLN A 131 7.73 -10.98 -15.17
N GLU A 132 7.07 -11.12 -14.03
CA GLU A 132 7.57 -11.85 -12.87
C GLU A 132 6.49 -12.82 -12.32
N PRO A 133 5.97 -13.77 -13.14
CA PRO A 133 4.82 -14.60 -12.77
C PRO A 133 5.05 -15.44 -11.50
N GLU A 134 6.27 -15.91 -11.29
CA GLU A 134 6.62 -16.68 -10.08
C GLU A 134 6.58 -15.80 -8.82
N ALA A 135 7.10 -14.57 -8.88
CA ALA A 135 7.04 -13.63 -7.77
C ALA A 135 5.60 -13.19 -7.50
N TYR A 136 4.81 -12.97 -8.55
CA TYR A 136 3.37 -12.73 -8.43
C TYR A 136 2.64 -13.92 -7.78
N GLY A 137 2.97 -15.14 -8.17
CA GLY A 137 2.43 -16.37 -7.56
C GLY A 137 2.70 -16.45 -6.05
N ARG A 138 3.90 -16.06 -5.60
CA ARG A 138 4.26 -16.00 -4.18
C ARG A 138 3.68 -14.80 -3.43
N THR A 139 3.06 -13.84 -4.13
CA THR A 139 2.42 -12.68 -3.49
C THR A 139 1.12 -13.10 -2.82
N ARG A 140 1.02 -12.86 -1.52
CA ARG A 140 -0.18 -13.10 -0.72
C ARG A 140 -1.03 -11.86 -0.53
N HIS A 141 -0.39 -10.70 -0.35
CA HIS A 141 -1.08 -9.40 -0.20
C HIS A 141 -0.41 -8.34 -1.07
N ILE A 142 -1.23 -7.50 -1.69
CA ILE A 142 -0.79 -6.30 -2.39
C ILE A 142 -1.34 -5.11 -1.62
N ALA A 143 -0.45 -4.27 -1.10
CA ALA A 143 -0.80 -3.08 -0.34
C ALA A 143 -0.39 -1.82 -1.10
N LEU A 144 -1.05 -0.71 -0.85
CA LEU A 144 -0.55 0.62 -1.18
C LEU A 144 0.47 1.07 -0.13
N VAL A 145 1.27 2.10 -0.40
CA VAL A 145 2.24 2.60 0.57
C VAL A 145 1.57 2.98 1.88
N SER A 146 0.40 3.63 1.81
CA SER A 146 -0.42 4.03 2.95
C SER A 146 -0.85 2.82 3.80
N SER A 147 -1.51 1.84 3.20
CA SER A 147 -1.99 0.65 3.90
C SER A 147 -0.86 -0.28 4.35
N PHE A 148 0.28 -0.29 3.66
CA PHE A 148 1.48 -0.99 4.10
C PHE A 148 2.06 -0.38 5.38
N LEU A 149 2.25 0.94 5.43
CA LEU A 149 2.74 1.62 6.64
C LEU A 149 1.74 1.53 7.80
N CYS A 150 0.45 1.60 7.51
CA CYS A 150 -0.60 1.31 8.48
C CYS A 150 -0.50 -0.13 9.02
N SER A 151 -0.18 -1.10 8.15
CA SER A 151 0.06 -2.49 8.57
C SER A 151 1.27 -2.62 9.49
N VAL A 152 2.35 -1.91 9.18
CA VAL A 152 3.55 -1.86 10.03
C VAL A 152 3.25 -1.23 11.40
N LEU A 153 2.45 -0.18 11.43
CA LEU A 153 2.06 0.49 12.68
C LEU A 153 1.17 -0.41 13.56
N SER A 154 0.16 -1.03 12.96
CA SER A 154 -0.83 -1.85 13.69
C SER A 154 -0.35 -3.27 14.00
N GLY A 155 0.66 -3.78 13.28
CA GLY A 155 1.08 -5.19 13.36
C GLY A 155 0.11 -6.17 12.68
N LYS A 156 -0.77 -5.68 11.79
CA LYS A 156 -1.77 -6.48 11.06
C LYS A 156 -1.83 -6.03 9.61
N ILE A 157 -2.28 -6.89 8.70
CA ILE A 157 -2.58 -6.46 7.32
C ILE A 157 -3.74 -5.47 7.37
N ALA A 158 -3.46 -4.22 7.02
CA ALA A 158 -4.46 -3.16 7.05
C ALA A 158 -5.35 -3.18 5.78
N PRO A 159 -6.63 -2.82 5.90
CA PRO A 159 -7.47 -2.51 4.76
C PRO A 159 -6.92 -1.35 3.93
N ILE A 160 -7.43 -1.21 2.71
CA ILE A 160 -7.14 -0.06 1.85
C ILE A 160 -8.26 0.96 1.99
N ASP A 161 -7.90 2.23 2.16
CA ASP A 161 -8.85 3.34 2.16
C ASP A 161 -9.45 3.55 0.76
N PRO A 162 -10.78 3.74 0.60
CA PRO A 162 -11.39 3.97 -0.69
C PRO A 162 -10.83 5.19 -1.44
N GLY A 163 -10.43 6.25 -0.75
CA GLY A 163 -9.81 7.42 -1.37
C GLY A 163 -8.49 7.09 -2.08
N ASP A 164 -7.66 6.25 -1.47
CA ASP A 164 -6.42 5.75 -2.07
C ASP A 164 -6.70 4.60 -3.06
N GLY A 165 -7.65 3.71 -2.71
CA GLY A 165 -8.08 2.59 -3.55
C GLY A 165 -8.65 3.00 -4.90
N ALA A 166 -9.31 4.18 -4.98
CA ALA A 166 -9.79 4.75 -6.24
C ALA A 166 -8.65 4.97 -7.24
N GLY A 167 -7.46 5.34 -6.77
CA GLY A 167 -6.26 5.52 -7.58
C GLY A 167 -5.65 4.22 -8.13
N MET A 168 -6.18 3.07 -7.75
CA MET A 168 -5.70 1.78 -8.27
C MET A 168 -6.29 1.41 -9.63
N ASN A 169 -7.39 2.05 -10.06
CA ASN A 169 -8.16 1.68 -11.27
C ASN A 169 -8.78 0.26 -11.18
N LEU A 170 -9.11 -0.18 -9.97
CA LEU A 170 -9.64 -1.52 -9.66
C LEU A 170 -10.94 -1.49 -8.85
N MET A 171 -11.29 -0.32 -8.30
CA MET A 171 -12.44 -0.14 -7.41
C MET A 171 -13.64 0.41 -8.18
N ASP A 172 -14.83 -0.14 -7.92
CA ASP A 172 -16.10 0.51 -8.24
C ASP A 172 -16.31 1.69 -7.29
N ILE A 173 -16.18 2.90 -7.83
CA ILE A 173 -16.28 4.13 -7.04
C ILE A 173 -17.70 4.44 -6.54
N ARG A 174 -18.74 3.81 -7.11
CA ARG A 174 -20.15 4.01 -6.70
C ARG A 174 -20.49 3.17 -5.49
N ASN A 175 -20.01 1.89 -5.50
CA ASN A 175 -20.31 0.92 -4.46
C ASN A 175 -19.19 0.79 -3.43
N LEU A 176 -18.03 1.42 -3.65
CA LEU A 176 -16.81 1.33 -2.83
C LEU A 176 -16.38 -0.12 -2.57
N THR A 177 -16.39 -0.91 -3.64
CA THR A 177 -15.99 -2.33 -3.63
C THR A 177 -14.99 -2.61 -4.76
N TRP A 178 -14.23 -3.70 -4.65
CA TRP A 178 -13.39 -4.14 -5.75
C TRP A 178 -14.25 -4.54 -6.95
N HIS A 179 -13.98 -3.98 -8.13
CA HIS A 179 -14.72 -4.27 -9.35
C HIS A 179 -14.26 -5.59 -9.98
N ARG A 180 -15.12 -6.60 -9.95
CA ARG A 180 -14.80 -7.98 -10.37
C ARG A 180 -14.11 -8.05 -11.74
N ASP A 181 -14.69 -7.40 -12.75
CA ASP A 181 -14.18 -7.49 -14.11
C ASP A 181 -12.86 -6.73 -14.28
N ALA A 182 -12.67 -5.59 -13.56
CA ALA A 182 -11.40 -4.87 -13.57
C ALA A 182 -10.29 -5.71 -12.91
N LEU A 183 -10.58 -6.43 -11.83
CA LEU A 183 -9.63 -7.36 -11.22
C LEU A 183 -9.25 -8.47 -12.20
N SER A 184 -10.25 -9.10 -12.84
CA SER A 184 -10.02 -10.19 -13.79
C SER A 184 -9.28 -9.73 -15.05
N ALA A 185 -9.55 -8.51 -15.53
CA ALA A 185 -8.84 -7.88 -16.65
C ALA A 185 -7.39 -7.54 -16.30
N THR A 186 -7.07 -7.40 -15.03
CA THR A 186 -5.73 -7.01 -14.56
C THR A 186 -4.80 -8.19 -14.37
N ALA A 187 -5.16 -9.16 -13.53
CA ALA A 187 -4.33 -10.34 -13.28
C ALA A 187 -5.15 -11.49 -12.68
N PRO A 188 -4.71 -12.76 -12.84
CA PRO A 188 -5.39 -13.91 -12.24
C PRO A 188 -5.33 -13.83 -10.70
N ASP A 189 -6.39 -14.34 -10.05
CA ASP A 189 -6.51 -14.45 -8.61
C ASP A 189 -6.31 -13.15 -7.82
N LEU A 190 -6.35 -11.99 -8.49
CA LEU A 190 -6.07 -10.70 -7.87
C LEU A 190 -7.01 -10.38 -6.71
N ALA A 191 -8.28 -10.81 -6.79
CA ALA A 191 -9.25 -10.63 -5.72
C ALA A 191 -8.80 -11.24 -4.37
N THR A 192 -8.02 -12.33 -4.41
CA THR A 192 -7.52 -13.00 -3.20
C THR A 192 -6.27 -12.34 -2.61
N LYS A 193 -5.64 -11.45 -3.37
CA LYS A 193 -4.40 -10.76 -3.01
C LYS A 193 -4.63 -9.33 -2.49
N LEU A 194 -5.79 -8.75 -2.75
CA LEU A 194 -6.13 -7.42 -2.27
C LEU A 194 -6.76 -7.48 -0.88
N PRO A 195 -6.29 -6.67 0.09
CA PRO A 195 -7.00 -6.46 1.33
C PRO A 195 -8.42 -5.88 1.07
N PRO A 196 -9.35 -6.02 2.03
CA PRO A 196 -10.65 -5.37 1.90
C PRO A 196 -10.51 -3.84 1.86
N LEU A 197 -11.51 -3.19 1.29
CA LEU A 197 -11.67 -1.74 1.43
C LEU A 197 -12.35 -1.44 2.78
N ALA A 198 -11.94 -0.36 3.43
CA ALA A 198 -12.64 0.10 4.63
C ALA A 198 -12.61 1.64 4.70
N PRO A 199 -13.68 2.29 5.20
CA PRO A 199 -13.76 3.75 5.25
C PRO A 199 -12.61 4.40 5.98
N SER A 200 -12.19 5.60 5.53
CA SER A 200 -11.26 6.47 6.24
C SER A 200 -11.74 6.70 7.67
N GLY A 201 -10.84 6.74 8.61
CA GLY A 201 -11.20 6.84 10.03
C GLY A 201 -11.55 5.51 10.71
N THR A 202 -11.59 4.38 9.99
CA THR A 202 -11.75 3.06 10.62
C THR A 202 -10.56 2.76 11.53
N VAL A 203 -10.87 2.43 12.78
CA VAL A 203 -9.88 2.00 13.78
C VAL A 203 -9.55 0.52 13.57
N ILE A 204 -8.28 0.21 13.36
CA ILE A 204 -7.80 -1.18 13.18
C ILE A 204 -7.55 -1.86 14.53
N GLY A 205 -7.27 -1.07 15.54
CA GLY A 205 -6.93 -1.51 16.89
C GLY A 205 -5.68 -0.79 17.43
N PRO A 206 -5.18 -1.22 18.58
CA PRO A 206 -3.98 -0.61 19.17
C PRO A 206 -2.76 -0.75 18.23
N VAL A 207 -1.84 0.19 18.33
CA VAL A 207 -0.51 0.08 17.70
C VAL A 207 0.21 -1.18 18.20
N SER A 208 1.09 -1.75 17.37
CA SER A 208 1.83 -2.94 17.79
C SER A 208 2.74 -2.63 18.99
N ALA A 209 3.01 -3.64 19.81
CA ALA A 209 3.86 -3.51 20.99
C ALA A 209 5.31 -3.04 20.67
N TYR A 210 5.74 -3.16 19.42
CA TYR A 210 7.01 -2.62 18.94
C TYR A 210 7.15 -1.12 19.27
N TRP A 211 6.13 -0.33 18.94
CA TRP A 211 6.13 1.12 19.06
C TRP A 211 6.13 1.56 20.53
N SER A 212 5.35 0.88 21.38
CA SER A 212 5.31 1.16 22.80
C SER A 212 6.63 0.82 23.49
N ARG A 213 7.18 -0.35 23.22
CA ARG A 213 8.41 -0.82 23.87
C ARG A 213 9.64 -0.05 23.39
N LYS A 214 9.74 0.27 22.11
CA LYS A 214 10.93 0.93 21.53
C LYS A 214 10.89 2.44 21.69
N TYR A 215 9.74 3.05 21.45
CA TYR A 215 9.61 4.51 21.37
C TYR A 215 8.80 5.13 22.49
N GLY A 216 8.10 4.36 23.29
CA GLY A 216 7.26 4.86 24.37
C GLY A 216 5.90 5.37 23.91
N VAL A 217 5.42 4.96 22.74
CA VAL A 217 4.06 5.26 22.28
C VAL A 217 3.06 4.64 23.26
N HIS A 218 1.97 5.37 23.55
CA HIS A 218 0.93 4.86 24.45
C HIS A 218 0.43 3.49 23.97
N PRO A 219 0.42 2.43 24.78
CA PRO A 219 0.13 1.06 24.36
C PRO A 219 -1.32 0.85 23.86
N GLN A 220 -2.23 1.76 24.24
CA GLN A 220 -3.62 1.78 23.75
C GLN A 220 -3.86 2.83 22.65
N ALA A 221 -2.80 3.48 22.14
CA ALA A 221 -2.96 4.37 20.99
C ALA A 221 -3.51 3.59 19.81
N GLN A 222 -4.58 4.09 19.20
CA GLN A 222 -5.27 3.40 18.12
C GLN A 222 -4.61 3.68 16.78
N SER A 223 -4.39 2.63 16.00
CA SER A 223 -4.03 2.75 14.59
C SER A 223 -5.31 2.97 13.78
N VAL A 224 -5.39 4.11 13.11
CA VAL A 224 -6.48 4.46 12.20
C VAL A 224 -5.99 4.25 10.77
N ILE A 225 -6.87 3.84 9.85
CA ILE A 225 -6.52 3.61 8.44
C ILE A 225 -5.83 4.86 7.86
N TRP A 226 -4.76 4.62 7.09
CA TRP A 226 -4.04 5.64 6.36
C TRP A 226 -4.60 5.77 4.95
N SER A 227 -4.51 6.97 4.36
CA SER A 227 -4.94 7.25 2.99
C SER A 227 -3.79 7.69 2.10
N GLY A 228 -4.07 7.91 0.81
CA GLY A 228 -3.12 8.50 -0.12
C GLY A 228 -2.89 9.99 0.16
N ASP A 229 -1.76 10.51 -0.28
CA ASP A 229 -1.38 11.92 -0.12
C ASP A 229 -2.36 12.88 -0.84
N ASN A 230 -2.85 12.51 -2.03
CA ASN A 230 -3.82 13.34 -2.75
C ASN A 230 -5.17 13.47 -2.02
N PRO A 231 -5.84 12.36 -1.60
CA PRO A 231 -7.07 12.48 -0.80
C PRO A 231 -6.86 13.26 0.50
N CYS A 232 -5.75 13.03 1.20
CA CYS A 232 -5.42 13.76 2.43
C CYS A 232 -5.23 15.27 2.16
N SER A 233 -4.58 15.62 1.05
CA SER A 233 -4.40 17.04 0.66
C SER A 233 -5.72 17.72 0.32
N VAL A 234 -6.61 17.03 -0.40
CA VAL A 234 -7.95 17.58 -0.72
C VAL A 234 -8.74 17.88 0.56
N VAL A 235 -8.78 16.91 1.49
CA VAL A 235 -9.46 17.12 2.78
C VAL A 235 -8.80 18.22 3.61
N GLY A 236 -7.48 18.32 3.59
CA GLY A 236 -6.73 19.34 4.33
C GLY A 236 -6.86 20.75 3.79
N MET A 237 -7.24 20.91 2.53
CA MET A 237 -7.49 22.23 1.91
C MET A 237 -8.91 22.75 2.12
N GLY A 238 -9.85 21.93 2.60
CA GLY A 238 -11.26 22.29 2.84
C GLY A 238 -12.08 22.07 1.60
#